data_83df9ed258dc4adedda8a1827cb166d7
#
_entry.id   83df9ed258dc4adedda8a1827cb166d7
#
_cell.length_a   1.000
_cell.length_b   1.000
_cell.length_c   1.000
_cell.angle_alpha   90.00
_cell.angle_beta   90.00
_cell.angle_gamma   90.00
#
_symmetry.space_group_name_H-M   'P 1'
#
loop_
_entity.id
_entity.type
_entity.pdbx_description
1 polymer ?
#
loop_
_entity_poly.entity_id
_entity_poly.type
_entity_poly.pdbx_seq_one_letter_code
_entity_poly.pdbx_strand_id
1 'polypeptide(L)'
;GTTEGFRRVKEKRPDLICLAGEPQEDPNVISSVADMSVIEDFISRGYLIVHTAKKMGAKKFVHISFPRHMSYESISRRAAIMQQACKDLGMKYIFETAPDPTSDVGVAGAQQFMLEKVPAWVKKYGKDTAFFTTNSSLHEPLLRQLAKFGGYYVEATSASPIVGYPGAFNIDLSKEAGDWPAILKKVEKAVIKAGGAGRMGTWAYSHGYANTLALVYLG
;
A
#
# COMPACT_ATOMS: atom_id res chain seq x y z
N GLY A 1 11.44 18.80 -1.44
CA GLY A 1 11.44 17.39 -1.73
C GLY A 1 12.85 16.84 -1.88
N THR A 2 12.95 15.55 -2.20
CA THR A 2 14.25 14.83 -2.35
C THR A 2 15.11 15.44 -3.46
N THR A 3 14.49 15.79 -4.59
CA THR A 3 15.17 16.43 -5.73
C THR A 3 15.92 17.68 -5.32
N GLU A 4 15.29 18.58 -4.57
CA GLU A 4 15.93 19.81 -4.11
C GLU A 4 17.03 19.51 -3.06
N GLY A 5 16.81 18.53 -2.20
CA GLY A 5 17.84 18.07 -1.26
C GLY A 5 19.11 17.58 -1.99
N PHE A 6 18.95 16.73 -3.00
CA PHE A 6 20.09 16.25 -3.80
C PHE A 6 20.77 17.36 -4.58
N ARG A 7 20.00 18.30 -5.16
CA ARG A 7 20.60 19.46 -5.85
C ARG A 7 21.52 20.24 -4.93
N ARG A 8 21.08 20.60 -3.73
CA ARG A 8 21.88 21.32 -2.73
C ARG A 8 23.10 20.54 -2.24
N VAL A 9 22.96 19.21 -2.14
CA VAL A 9 24.11 18.35 -1.79
C VAL A 9 25.14 18.40 -2.91
N LYS A 10 24.74 18.19 -4.14
CA LYS A 10 25.66 18.18 -5.30
C LYS A 10 26.32 19.54 -5.59
N GLU A 11 25.67 20.65 -5.24
CA GLU A 11 26.30 21.97 -5.30
C GLU A 11 27.53 22.08 -4.37
N LYS A 12 27.51 21.42 -3.22
CA LYS A 12 28.58 21.46 -2.23
C LYS A 12 29.53 20.27 -2.32
N ARG A 13 29.02 19.14 -2.73
CA ARG A 13 29.72 17.86 -2.80
C ARG A 13 29.31 17.11 -4.09
N PRO A 14 29.85 17.56 -5.25
CA PRO A 14 29.54 16.94 -6.54
C PRO A 14 30.04 15.50 -6.66
N ASP A 15 30.95 15.10 -5.79
CA ASP A 15 31.53 13.75 -5.67
C ASP A 15 30.60 12.72 -5.01
N LEU A 16 29.55 13.17 -4.31
CA LEU A 16 28.62 12.26 -3.64
C LEU A 16 27.65 11.60 -4.62
N ILE A 17 27.51 10.28 -4.48
CA ILE A 17 26.49 9.51 -5.18
C ILE A 17 25.15 9.69 -4.47
N CYS A 18 24.15 10.14 -5.20
CA CYS A 18 22.79 10.37 -4.71
C CYS A 18 21.86 9.26 -5.21
N LEU A 19 21.44 8.38 -4.30
CA LEU A 19 20.57 7.24 -4.62
C LEU A 19 19.17 7.48 -4.06
N ALA A 20 18.13 7.36 -4.89
CA ALA A 20 16.74 7.56 -4.50
C ALA A 20 15.96 6.22 -4.54
N GLY A 21 15.50 5.76 -3.38
CA GLY A 21 14.59 4.63 -3.23
C GLY A 21 13.16 5.10 -3.04
N GLU A 22 12.25 4.64 -3.88
CA GLU A 22 10.82 4.95 -3.81
C GLU A 22 10.50 6.46 -3.76
N PRO A 23 11.10 7.29 -4.65
CA PRO A 23 10.78 8.71 -4.66
C PRO A 23 9.29 8.91 -4.98
N GLN A 24 8.65 9.83 -4.26
CA GLN A 24 7.25 10.20 -4.54
C GLN A 24 7.15 11.31 -5.60
N GLU A 25 8.26 11.92 -5.95
CA GLU A 25 8.39 12.91 -7.01
C GLU A 25 8.35 12.22 -8.38
N ASP A 26 7.98 13.00 -9.42
CA ASP A 26 7.98 12.47 -10.78
C ASP A 26 9.35 11.86 -11.12
N PRO A 27 9.39 10.66 -11.73
CA PRO A 27 10.65 9.97 -12.07
C PRO A 27 11.60 10.83 -12.92
N ASN A 28 11.09 11.63 -13.85
CA ASN A 28 11.91 12.49 -14.68
C ASN A 28 12.53 13.64 -13.87
N VAL A 29 11.81 14.13 -12.86
CA VAL A 29 12.29 15.21 -11.98
C VAL A 29 13.41 14.69 -11.08
N ILE A 30 13.20 13.56 -10.39
CA ILE A 30 14.23 13.02 -9.49
C ILE A 30 15.46 12.53 -10.26
N SER A 31 15.28 11.93 -11.44
CA SER A 31 16.38 11.45 -12.28
C SER A 31 17.27 12.58 -12.83
N SER A 32 16.82 13.84 -12.77
CA SER A 32 17.66 14.97 -13.16
C SER A 32 18.78 15.29 -12.16
N VAL A 33 18.73 14.73 -10.94
CA VAL A 33 19.70 15.02 -9.86
C VAL A 33 20.20 13.77 -9.15
N ALA A 34 19.45 12.68 -9.17
CA ALA A 34 19.88 11.39 -8.62
C ALA A 34 20.76 10.65 -9.63
N ASP A 35 21.81 10.02 -9.13
CA ASP A 35 22.65 9.13 -9.95
C ASP A 35 21.94 7.82 -10.24
N MET A 36 21.06 7.38 -9.34
CA MET A 36 20.17 6.24 -9.52
C MET A 36 18.86 6.48 -8.79
N SER A 37 17.78 6.07 -9.42
CA SER A 37 16.44 6.05 -8.83
C SER A 37 15.79 4.69 -9.05
N VAL A 38 15.27 4.08 -7.98
CA VAL A 38 14.61 2.78 -8.03
C VAL A 38 13.21 2.91 -7.43
N ILE A 39 12.21 2.53 -8.21
CA ILE A 39 10.79 2.48 -7.80
C ILE A 39 10.13 1.28 -8.46
N GLU A 40 9.19 0.66 -7.78
CA GLU A 40 8.32 -0.35 -8.39
C GLU A 40 7.44 0.27 -9.48
N ASP A 41 6.90 -0.53 -10.38
CA ASP A 41 5.87 -0.09 -11.32
C ASP A 41 4.55 0.19 -10.57
N PHE A 42 4.54 1.34 -9.93
CA PHE A 42 3.46 1.78 -9.04
C PHE A 42 2.14 2.05 -9.79
N ILE A 43 2.22 2.38 -11.07
CA ILE A 43 1.08 2.80 -11.88
C ILE A 43 0.36 1.58 -12.45
N SER A 44 1.03 0.75 -13.25
CA SER A 44 0.40 -0.42 -13.88
C SER A 44 0.01 -1.51 -12.87
N ARG A 45 0.64 -1.54 -11.70
CA ARG A 45 0.21 -2.34 -10.54
C ARG A 45 -1.27 -2.12 -10.18
N GLY A 46 -1.84 -0.94 -10.49
CA GLY A 46 -3.27 -0.68 -10.30
C GLY A 46 -4.18 -1.70 -10.98
N TYR A 47 -3.82 -2.14 -12.19
CA TYR A 47 -4.54 -3.22 -12.88
C TYR A 47 -4.41 -4.56 -12.15
N LEU A 48 -3.20 -4.92 -11.72
CA LEU A 48 -2.92 -6.19 -11.06
C LEU A 48 -3.67 -6.32 -9.72
N ILE A 49 -3.78 -5.23 -8.95
CA ILE A 49 -4.54 -5.20 -7.69
C ILE A 49 -6.01 -5.53 -7.95
N VAL A 50 -6.65 -4.89 -8.93
CA VAL A 50 -8.05 -5.12 -9.26
C VAL A 50 -8.27 -6.52 -9.85
N HIS A 51 -7.37 -6.96 -10.74
CA HIS A 51 -7.41 -8.30 -11.32
C HIS A 51 -7.30 -9.39 -10.25
N THR A 52 -6.39 -9.20 -9.27
CA THR A 52 -6.25 -10.13 -8.14
C THR A 52 -7.49 -10.10 -7.24
N ALA A 53 -8.06 -8.92 -6.96
CA ALA A 53 -9.33 -8.80 -6.25
C ALA A 53 -10.45 -9.61 -6.94
N LYS A 54 -10.54 -9.52 -8.28
CA LYS A 54 -11.50 -10.29 -9.07
C LYS A 54 -11.26 -11.80 -8.94
N LYS A 55 -10.01 -12.25 -9.02
CA LYS A 55 -9.64 -13.66 -8.84
C LYS A 55 -9.97 -14.18 -7.43
N MET A 56 -9.85 -13.33 -6.41
CA MET A 56 -10.24 -13.67 -5.04
C MET A 56 -11.77 -13.78 -4.86
N GLY A 57 -12.57 -13.31 -5.82
CA GLY A 57 -14.03 -13.37 -5.79
C GLY A 57 -14.72 -12.02 -5.55
N ALA A 58 -13.99 -10.91 -5.55
CA ALA A 58 -14.60 -9.61 -5.36
C ALA A 58 -15.47 -9.20 -6.57
N LYS A 59 -16.61 -8.59 -6.28
CA LYS A 59 -17.54 -8.01 -7.26
C LYS A 59 -17.49 -6.48 -7.28
N LYS A 60 -16.96 -5.90 -6.21
CA LYS A 60 -16.81 -4.46 -6.02
C LYS A 60 -15.40 -4.15 -5.53
N PHE A 61 -14.91 -2.97 -5.83
CA PHE A 61 -13.61 -2.48 -5.41
C PHE A 61 -13.76 -1.11 -4.78
N VAL A 62 -13.43 -0.98 -3.51
CA VAL A 62 -13.42 0.29 -2.76
C VAL A 62 -12.00 0.80 -2.68
N HIS A 63 -11.75 1.94 -3.31
CA HIS A 63 -10.50 2.68 -3.24
C HIS A 63 -10.63 3.78 -2.19
N ILE A 64 -9.84 3.70 -1.12
CA ILE A 64 -9.86 4.62 0.00
C ILE A 64 -8.64 5.54 -0.10
N SER A 65 -8.87 6.85 -0.15
CA SER A 65 -7.81 7.85 -0.22
C SER A 65 -8.25 9.18 0.36
N PHE A 66 -7.44 10.21 0.17
CA PHE A 66 -7.72 11.58 0.62
C PHE A 66 -7.09 12.59 -0.36
N PRO A 67 -7.54 13.88 -0.37
CA PRO A 67 -7.19 14.85 -1.40
C PRO A 67 -5.69 15.01 -1.65
N ARG A 68 -4.87 15.12 -0.58
CA ARG A 68 -3.41 15.27 -0.74
C ARG A 68 -2.79 14.08 -1.47
N HIS A 69 -3.16 12.84 -1.14
CA HIS A 69 -2.64 11.68 -1.88
C HIS A 69 -3.13 11.67 -3.33
N MET A 70 -4.39 12.03 -3.56
CA MET A 70 -4.93 12.09 -4.92
C MET A 70 -4.33 13.22 -5.77
N SER A 71 -3.62 14.19 -5.18
CA SER A 71 -2.87 15.21 -5.91
C SER A 71 -1.51 14.71 -6.44
N TYR A 72 -1.01 13.57 -5.96
CA TYR A 72 0.20 12.96 -6.52
C TYR A 72 -0.12 12.25 -7.83
N GLU A 73 0.61 12.58 -8.89
CA GLU A 73 0.38 12.05 -10.23
C GLU A 73 0.40 10.50 -10.25
N SER A 74 1.39 9.89 -9.62
CA SER A 74 1.51 8.43 -9.55
C SER A 74 0.30 7.76 -8.91
N ILE A 75 -0.27 8.35 -7.87
CA ILE A 75 -1.44 7.82 -7.16
C ILE A 75 -2.72 8.04 -7.99
N SER A 76 -2.90 9.24 -8.57
CA SER A 76 -4.07 9.52 -9.41
C SER A 76 -4.08 8.70 -10.70
N ARG A 77 -2.93 8.51 -11.35
CA ARG A 77 -2.80 7.63 -12.52
C ARG A 77 -3.09 6.18 -12.18
N ARG A 78 -2.57 5.67 -11.05
CA ARG A 78 -2.91 4.32 -10.56
C ARG A 78 -4.40 4.18 -10.29
N ALA A 79 -5.04 5.19 -9.68
CA ALA A 79 -6.48 5.20 -9.44
C ALA A 79 -7.29 5.13 -10.74
N ALA A 80 -6.88 5.87 -11.78
CA ALA A 80 -7.50 5.81 -13.10
C ALA A 80 -7.39 4.42 -13.73
N ILE A 81 -6.23 3.76 -13.60
CA ILE A 81 -6.03 2.37 -14.06
C ILE A 81 -6.91 1.41 -13.25
N MET A 82 -7.01 1.55 -11.93
CA MET A 82 -7.91 0.73 -11.11
C MET A 82 -9.37 0.88 -11.54
N GLN A 83 -9.79 2.11 -11.82
CA GLN A 83 -11.15 2.39 -12.30
C GLN A 83 -11.41 1.73 -13.66
N GLN A 84 -10.47 1.85 -14.61
CA GLN A 84 -10.57 1.22 -15.91
C GLN A 84 -10.57 -0.32 -15.79
N ALA A 85 -9.66 -0.88 -14.97
CA ALA A 85 -9.61 -2.31 -14.71
C ALA A 85 -10.92 -2.85 -14.12
N CYS A 86 -11.55 -2.11 -13.21
CA CYS A 86 -12.88 -2.48 -12.69
C CYS A 86 -13.92 -2.55 -13.82
N LYS A 87 -13.92 -1.58 -14.71
CA LYS A 87 -14.82 -1.55 -15.88
C LYS A 87 -14.58 -2.77 -16.78
N ASP A 88 -13.33 -3.04 -17.13
CA ASP A 88 -12.94 -4.14 -18.02
C ASP A 88 -13.28 -5.52 -17.43
N LEU A 89 -13.18 -5.66 -16.12
CA LEU A 89 -13.42 -6.90 -15.39
C LEU A 89 -14.87 -7.05 -14.87
N GLY A 90 -15.77 -6.11 -15.22
CA GLY A 90 -17.17 -6.13 -14.78
C GLY A 90 -17.32 -5.98 -13.26
N MET A 91 -16.47 -5.17 -12.63
CA MET A 91 -16.52 -4.84 -11.20
C MET A 91 -17.02 -3.41 -11.00
N LYS A 92 -17.70 -3.16 -9.88
CA LYS A 92 -18.06 -1.79 -9.50
C LYS A 92 -16.90 -1.11 -8.78
N TYR A 93 -16.37 -0.03 -9.34
CA TYR A 93 -15.42 0.86 -8.66
C TYR A 93 -16.16 1.85 -7.74
N ILE A 94 -15.66 2.04 -6.52
CA ILE A 94 -16.20 2.94 -5.51
C ILE A 94 -15.02 3.70 -4.90
N PHE A 95 -15.15 5.02 -4.79
CA PHE A 95 -14.17 5.84 -4.09
C PHE A 95 -14.74 6.27 -2.75
N GLU A 96 -13.97 6.08 -1.68
CA GLU A 96 -14.30 6.55 -0.33
C GLU A 96 -13.17 7.44 0.20
N THR A 97 -13.56 8.53 0.85
CA THR A 97 -12.60 9.48 1.42
C THR A 97 -12.33 9.16 2.89
N ALA A 98 -11.06 9.06 3.25
CA ALA A 98 -10.60 9.00 4.63
C ALA A 98 -9.92 10.33 5.03
N PRO A 99 -9.80 10.63 6.33
CA PRO A 99 -8.98 11.75 6.78
C PRO A 99 -7.49 11.56 6.41
N ASP A 100 -6.82 12.65 6.10
CA ASP A 100 -5.37 12.65 5.91
C ASP A 100 -4.67 12.45 7.26
N PRO A 101 -3.84 11.40 7.43
CA PRO A 101 -3.11 11.16 8.67
C PRO A 101 -2.10 12.25 9.05
N THR A 102 -1.79 13.17 8.14
CA THR A 102 -0.92 14.33 8.40
C THR A 102 -1.68 15.62 8.69
N SER A 103 -3.03 15.58 8.67
CA SER A 103 -3.88 16.69 9.11
C SER A 103 -4.02 16.74 10.63
N ASP A 104 -4.81 17.68 11.13
CA ASP A 104 -5.02 17.90 12.57
C ASP A 104 -5.55 16.67 13.31
N VAL A 105 -6.28 15.79 12.64
CA VAL A 105 -6.75 14.54 13.25
C VAL A 105 -5.63 13.54 13.53
N GLY A 106 -4.51 13.68 12.85
CA GLY A 106 -3.34 12.81 12.99
C GLY A 106 -3.59 11.37 12.56
N VAL A 107 -2.56 10.54 12.74
CA VAL A 107 -2.64 9.10 12.46
C VAL A 107 -3.73 8.42 13.30
N ALA A 108 -3.81 8.75 14.59
CA ALA A 108 -4.77 8.13 15.51
C ALA A 108 -6.22 8.40 15.09
N GLY A 109 -6.55 9.66 14.73
CA GLY A 109 -7.90 10.02 14.27
C GLY A 109 -8.24 9.36 12.94
N ALA A 110 -7.29 9.28 12.01
CA ALA A 110 -7.50 8.59 10.74
C ALA A 110 -7.70 7.07 10.93
N GLN A 111 -6.97 6.44 11.84
CA GLN A 111 -7.16 5.03 12.21
C GLN A 111 -8.51 4.79 12.87
N GLN A 112 -8.92 5.66 13.81
CA GLN A 112 -10.24 5.58 14.46
C GLN A 112 -11.37 5.68 13.42
N PHE A 113 -11.26 6.61 12.47
CA PHE A 113 -12.20 6.71 11.35
C PHE A 113 -12.33 5.38 10.59
N MET A 114 -11.22 4.71 10.29
CA MET A 114 -11.24 3.42 9.60
C MET A 114 -11.93 2.33 10.43
N LEU A 115 -11.67 2.28 11.74
CA LEU A 115 -12.32 1.34 12.65
C LEU A 115 -13.84 1.49 12.65
N GLU A 116 -14.36 2.70 12.51
CA GLU A 116 -15.79 2.99 12.48
C GLU A 116 -16.41 2.80 11.09
N LYS A 117 -15.71 3.23 10.03
CA LYS A 117 -16.27 3.24 8.67
C LYS A 117 -16.21 1.90 7.97
N VAL A 118 -15.14 1.12 8.14
CA VAL A 118 -14.99 -0.16 7.42
C VAL A 118 -16.15 -1.12 7.69
N PRO A 119 -16.61 -1.34 8.94
CA PRO A 119 -17.81 -2.15 9.18
C PRO A 119 -19.06 -1.64 8.46
N ALA A 120 -19.26 -0.33 8.46
CA ALA A 120 -20.38 0.30 7.75
C ALA A 120 -20.28 0.11 6.23
N TRP A 121 -19.09 0.25 5.67
CA TRP A 121 -18.83 0.00 4.25
C TRP A 121 -19.04 -1.48 3.87
N VAL A 122 -18.56 -2.42 4.70
CA VAL A 122 -18.82 -3.85 4.47
C VAL A 122 -20.32 -4.15 4.50
N LYS A 123 -21.07 -3.56 5.44
CA LYS A 123 -22.54 -3.67 5.48
C LYS A 123 -23.19 -3.09 4.23
N LYS A 124 -22.74 -1.91 3.77
CA LYS A 124 -23.30 -1.18 2.61
C LYS A 124 -22.98 -1.86 1.28
N TYR A 125 -21.74 -2.33 1.11
CA TYR A 125 -21.25 -2.83 -0.17
C TYR A 125 -21.27 -4.36 -0.28
N GLY A 126 -21.34 -5.07 0.84
CA GLY A 126 -21.33 -6.52 0.94
C GLY A 126 -19.92 -7.10 1.12
N LYS A 127 -19.88 -8.36 1.56
CA LYS A 127 -18.63 -9.08 1.86
C LYS A 127 -17.80 -9.43 0.61
N ASP A 128 -18.41 -9.40 -0.58
CA ASP A 128 -17.71 -9.63 -1.85
C ASP A 128 -17.13 -8.32 -2.41
N THR A 129 -16.60 -7.49 -1.53
CA THR A 129 -15.99 -6.20 -1.83
C THR A 129 -14.51 -6.23 -1.44
N ALA A 130 -13.64 -5.85 -2.37
CA ALA A 130 -12.24 -5.62 -2.08
C ALA A 130 -12.01 -4.17 -1.65
N PHE A 131 -11.13 -3.98 -0.67
CA PHE A 131 -10.77 -2.67 -0.13
C PHE A 131 -9.28 -2.43 -0.30
N PHE A 132 -8.93 -1.25 -0.77
CA PHE A 132 -7.55 -0.80 -0.93
C PHE A 132 -7.42 0.63 -0.43
N THR A 133 -6.37 0.92 0.32
CA THR A 133 -6.05 2.29 0.79
C THR A 133 -4.69 2.75 0.30
N THR A 134 -4.55 4.05 0.07
CA THR A 134 -3.32 4.66 -0.46
C THR A 134 -2.31 5.05 0.63
N ASN A 135 -2.63 4.85 1.91
CA ASN A 135 -1.73 5.24 3.01
C ASN A 135 -1.44 4.07 3.95
N SER A 136 -0.15 3.88 4.28
CA SER A 136 0.32 2.75 5.09
C SER A 136 -0.26 2.72 6.50
N SER A 137 -0.54 3.87 7.13
CA SER A 137 -1.11 3.92 8.47
C SER A 137 -2.55 3.42 8.57
N LEU A 138 -3.26 3.33 7.43
CA LEU A 138 -4.66 2.89 7.38
C LEU A 138 -4.81 1.38 7.16
N HIS A 139 -3.73 0.65 6.88
CA HIS A 139 -3.80 -0.79 6.61
C HIS A 139 -4.12 -1.61 7.86
N GLU A 140 -3.53 -1.28 8.99
CA GLU A 140 -3.77 -2.00 10.25
C GLU A 140 -5.25 -2.02 10.65
N PRO A 141 -5.94 -0.87 10.80
CA PRO A 141 -7.36 -0.86 11.11
C PRO A 141 -8.21 -1.50 10.02
N LEU A 142 -7.86 -1.32 8.73
CA LEU A 142 -8.55 -1.97 7.61
C LEU A 142 -8.49 -3.49 7.73
N LEU A 143 -7.30 -4.07 7.88
CA LEU A 143 -7.11 -5.53 8.02
C LEU A 143 -7.89 -6.08 9.21
N ARG A 144 -7.81 -5.42 10.36
CA ARG A 144 -8.52 -5.81 11.60
C ARG A 144 -10.03 -5.88 11.40
N GLN A 145 -10.60 -4.88 10.74
CA GLN A 145 -12.03 -4.82 10.49
C GLN A 145 -12.49 -5.81 9.41
N LEU A 146 -11.71 -5.98 8.33
CA LEU A 146 -12.04 -6.93 7.27
C LEU A 146 -11.99 -8.38 7.78
N ALA A 147 -11.04 -8.73 8.65
CA ALA A 147 -11.00 -10.06 9.28
C ALA A 147 -12.28 -10.35 10.08
N LYS A 148 -12.78 -9.33 10.79
CA LYS A 148 -13.96 -9.46 11.66
C LYS A 148 -15.29 -9.42 10.89
N PHE A 149 -15.42 -8.54 9.91
CA PHE A 149 -16.71 -8.26 9.25
C PHE A 149 -16.81 -8.83 7.83
N GLY A 150 -15.71 -9.23 7.24
CA GLY A 150 -15.60 -9.73 5.86
C GLY A 150 -15.15 -8.65 4.89
N GLY A 151 -15.01 -9.03 3.64
CA GLY A 151 -14.39 -8.24 2.57
C GLY A 151 -13.05 -8.84 2.15
N TYR A 152 -12.47 -8.32 1.07
CA TYR A 152 -11.19 -8.76 0.56
C TYR A 152 -10.14 -7.67 0.74
N TYR A 153 -8.94 -8.08 1.11
CA TYR A 153 -7.75 -7.25 1.14
C TYR A 153 -6.69 -7.89 0.24
N VAL A 154 -6.31 -7.22 -0.82
CA VAL A 154 -5.38 -7.80 -1.82
C VAL A 154 -3.94 -7.61 -1.37
N GLU A 155 -3.57 -6.37 -1.06
CA GLU A 155 -2.21 -6.01 -0.68
C GLU A 155 -2.15 -4.61 -0.05
N ALA A 156 -1.04 -4.30 0.59
CA ALA A 156 -0.74 -2.96 1.08
C ALA A 156 -0.34 -2.00 -0.05
N THR A 157 -0.50 -0.70 0.16
CA THR A 157 0.05 0.32 -0.77
C THR A 157 1.58 0.23 -0.86
N SER A 158 2.23 -0.03 0.27
CA SER A 158 3.65 -0.41 0.34
C SER A 158 3.71 -1.93 0.46
N ALA A 159 3.69 -2.63 -0.69
CA ALA A 159 3.46 -4.06 -0.75
C ALA A 159 4.50 -4.86 0.06
N SER A 160 4.02 -5.48 1.13
CA SER A 160 4.88 -6.22 2.06
C SER A 160 4.04 -6.99 3.08
N PRO A 161 4.45 -8.21 3.48
CA PRO A 161 3.80 -8.96 4.56
C PRO A 161 4.00 -8.33 5.95
N ILE A 162 4.91 -7.38 6.09
CA ILE A 162 5.16 -6.69 7.36
C ILE A 162 4.43 -5.35 7.48
N VAL A 163 3.67 -4.93 6.46
CA VAL A 163 2.86 -3.70 6.50
C VAL A 163 1.44 -4.01 6.93
N GLY A 164 1.05 -3.48 8.08
CA GLY A 164 -0.29 -3.60 8.65
C GLY A 164 -0.56 -4.91 9.37
N TYR A 165 -0.10 -6.06 8.87
CA TYR A 165 -0.36 -7.38 9.46
C TYR A 165 0.15 -7.54 10.90
N PRO A 166 1.41 -7.16 11.22
CA PRO A 166 1.91 -7.30 12.58
C PRO A 166 1.07 -6.52 13.59
N GLY A 167 0.75 -5.27 13.32
CA GLY A 167 -0.08 -4.44 14.21
C GLY A 167 -1.53 -4.90 14.27
N ALA A 168 -2.13 -5.28 13.12
CA ALA A 168 -3.51 -5.73 13.07
C ALA A 168 -3.76 -7.01 13.90
N PHE A 169 -2.81 -7.94 13.91
CA PHE A 169 -2.97 -9.26 14.50
C PHE A 169 -1.98 -9.59 15.63
N ASN A 170 -1.25 -8.59 16.14
CA ASN A 170 -0.26 -8.74 17.22
C ASN A 170 0.79 -9.82 16.90
N ILE A 171 1.39 -9.75 15.70
CA ILE A 171 2.41 -10.72 15.27
C ILE A 171 3.80 -10.19 15.64
N ASP A 172 4.51 -10.88 16.50
CA ASP A 172 5.93 -10.64 16.75
C ASP A 172 6.78 -11.32 15.66
N LEU A 173 7.50 -10.51 14.90
CA LEU A 173 8.41 -10.93 13.82
C LEU A 173 9.88 -10.68 14.15
N SER A 174 10.20 -10.36 15.39
CA SER A 174 11.58 -10.00 15.82
C SER A 174 12.61 -11.09 15.53
N LYS A 175 12.19 -12.36 15.54
CA LYS A 175 13.05 -13.51 15.29
C LYS A 175 13.12 -13.95 13.83
N GLU A 176 12.26 -13.43 12.97
CA GLU A 176 12.14 -13.81 11.56
C GLU A 176 12.70 -12.73 10.60
N ALA A 177 13.51 -11.80 11.10
CA ALA A 177 14.09 -10.74 10.27
C ALA A 177 14.84 -11.34 9.05
N GLY A 178 14.35 -11.01 7.83
CA GLY A 178 14.92 -11.52 6.57
C GLY A 178 14.45 -12.91 6.14
N ASP A 179 13.80 -13.69 7.02
CA ASP A 179 13.22 -15.01 6.68
C ASP A 179 11.78 -14.85 6.18
N TRP A 180 11.63 -14.51 4.89
CA TRP A 180 10.33 -14.27 4.28
C TRP A 180 9.38 -15.46 4.33
N PRO A 181 9.81 -16.71 4.12
CA PRO A 181 8.96 -17.90 4.32
C PRO A 181 8.41 -18.00 5.74
N ALA A 182 9.23 -17.78 6.76
CA ALA A 182 8.80 -17.82 8.15
C ALA A 182 7.84 -16.66 8.49
N ILE A 183 8.11 -15.45 7.99
CA ILE A 183 7.22 -14.29 8.11
C ILE A 183 5.85 -14.61 7.52
N LEU A 184 5.81 -15.08 6.27
CA LEU A 184 4.56 -15.43 5.59
C LEU A 184 3.76 -16.48 6.33
N LYS A 185 4.42 -17.53 6.83
CA LYS A 185 3.76 -18.58 7.62
C LYS A 185 3.14 -18.06 8.93
N LYS A 186 3.83 -17.12 9.62
CA LYS A 186 3.28 -16.47 10.81
C LYS A 186 2.09 -15.56 10.48
N VAL A 187 2.19 -14.78 9.40
CA VAL A 187 1.10 -13.91 8.93
C VAL A 187 -0.11 -14.75 8.54
N GLU A 188 0.07 -15.80 7.74
CA GLU A 188 -0.99 -16.72 7.34
C GLU A 188 -1.73 -17.32 8.55
N LYS A 189 -0.97 -17.86 9.52
CA LYS A 189 -1.54 -18.42 10.73
C LYS A 189 -2.37 -17.41 11.52
N ALA A 190 -1.89 -16.18 11.63
CA ALA A 190 -2.61 -15.11 12.33
C ALA A 190 -3.87 -14.68 11.58
N VAL A 191 -3.80 -14.55 10.25
CA VAL A 191 -4.94 -14.23 9.38
C VAL A 191 -6.04 -15.30 9.49
N ILE A 192 -5.66 -16.59 9.42
CA ILE A 192 -6.61 -17.70 9.58
C ILE A 192 -7.28 -17.64 10.95
N LYS A 193 -6.50 -17.46 12.03
CA LYS A 193 -7.02 -17.33 13.40
C LYS A 193 -7.99 -16.15 13.56
N ALA A 194 -7.74 -15.06 12.84
CA ALA A 194 -8.58 -13.86 12.87
C ALA A 194 -9.85 -13.96 12.00
N GLY A 195 -10.04 -15.03 11.21
CA GLY A 195 -11.19 -15.22 10.33
C GLY A 195 -11.01 -14.70 8.91
N GLY A 196 -9.79 -14.28 8.53
CA GLY A 196 -9.46 -13.72 7.21
C GLY A 196 -9.06 -14.74 6.15
N ALA A 197 -9.15 -16.06 6.43
CA ALA A 197 -8.73 -17.10 5.50
C ALA A 197 -9.36 -16.95 4.11
N GLY A 198 -8.54 -17.03 3.04
CA GLY A 198 -8.96 -16.89 1.64
C GLY A 198 -9.40 -15.49 1.23
N ARG A 199 -9.31 -14.48 2.11
CA ARG A 199 -9.76 -13.11 1.86
C ARG A 199 -8.67 -12.05 1.98
N MET A 200 -7.48 -12.43 2.44
CA MET A 200 -6.37 -11.50 2.67
C MET A 200 -5.12 -11.97 1.95
N GLY A 201 -4.54 -11.06 1.18
CA GLY A 201 -3.34 -11.29 0.39
C GLY A 201 -2.20 -10.33 0.76
N THR A 202 -1.01 -10.68 0.31
CA THR A 202 0.18 -9.86 0.42
C THR A 202 1.19 -10.28 -0.65
N TRP A 203 2.23 -9.49 -0.84
CA TRP A 203 3.39 -9.91 -1.59
C TRP A 203 4.23 -10.91 -0.79
N ALA A 204 5.00 -11.74 -1.51
CA ALA A 204 5.92 -12.70 -0.90
C ALA A 204 7.13 -12.00 -0.22
N TYR A 205 7.45 -10.78 -0.66
CA TYR A 205 8.58 -9.98 -0.19
C TYR A 205 8.12 -8.56 0.16
N SER A 206 9.00 -7.80 0.85
CA SER A 206 8.84 -6.37 1.02
C SER A 206 9.49 -5.62 -0.16
N HIS A 207 8.72 -4.79 -0.87
CA HIS A 207 9.27 -3.99 -1.96
C HIS A 207 10.30 -2.97 -1.43
N GLY A 208 10.04 -2.33 -0.30
CA GLY A 208 10.99 -1.38 0.30
C GLY A 208 12.33 -2.04 0.68
N TYR A 209 12.29 -3.27 1.19
CA TYR A 209 13.50 -4.04 1.43
C TYR A 209 14.24 -4.35 0.12
N ALA A 210 13.53 -4.80 -0.91
CA ALA A 210 14.13 -5.11 -2.20
C ALA A 210 14.73 -3.87 -2.87
N ASN A 211 14.04 -2.72 -2.84
CA ASN A 211 14.55 -1.46 -3.38
C ASN A 211 15.80 -0.98 -2.62
N THR A 212 15.79 -1.04 -1.29
CA THR A 212 16.96 -0.67 -0.48
C THR A 212 18.15 -1.58 -0.80
N LEU A 213 17.91 -2.88 -0.92
CA LEU A 213 18.94 -3.85 -1.25
C LEU A 213 19.53 -3.58 -2.64
N ALA A 214 18.66 -3.29 -3.63
CA ALA A 214 19.11 -2.93 -4.97
C ALA A 214 20.01 -1.69 -4.98
N LEU A 215 19.63 -0.63 -4.24
CA LEU A 215 20.45 0.58 -4.11
C LEU A 215 21.80 0.32 -3.45
N VAL A 216 21.87 -0.57 -2.45
CA VAL A 216 23.14 -0.93 -1.79
C VAL A 216 24.07 -1.72 -2.70
N TYR A 217 23.51 -2.60 -3.55
CA TYR A 217 24.36 -3.42 -4.45
C TYR A 217 24.74 -2.72 -5.76
N LEU A 218 23.96 -1.75 -6.20
CA LEU A 218 24.17 -1.07 -7.48
C LEU A 218 24.86 0.31 -7.33
N GLY A 219 24.84 0.90 -6.13
CA GLY A 219 25.53 2.16 -5.79
C GLY A 219 26.89 1.89 -5.19
#